data_03428b794185043e3321fec10428b782
#
_entry.id   03428b794185043e3321fec10428b782
#
_cell.length_a   1.000
_cell.length_b   1.000
_cell.length_c   1.000
_cell.angle_alpha   90.00
_cell.angle_beta   90.00
_cell.angle_gamma   90.00
#
_symmetry.space_group_name_H-M   'P 1'
#
loop_
_entity.id
_entity.type
_entity.pdbx_description
1 polymer ?
#
loop_
_entity_poly.entity_id
_entity_poly.type
_entity_poly.pdbx_seq_one_letter_code
_entity_poly.pdbx_strand_id
1 'polypeptide(L)'
;LALPGPYDYSVPPHMSVAPGAIVRVPLGPREIYGVVWGDAEGAAPPHKIKPISALCDVPALAEELRQFVDWVANYVMSTPGAVLRQVMRVPAAFAPPKPLVVYAAGATRPEKITPARQKVFDALVARGAMTSAELARVAGVSGSVVKTLIKDGHLTAHELPGDITFDTPDAAHRQTSLSAEQGEVASALRAAVQAGDFSPHLLDGVTGAGKTEVYFEAI
;
A
#
# COMPACT_ATOMS: atom_id res chain seq x y z
N LEU A 1 -10.31 -8.06 10.75
CA LEU A 1 -11.42 -8.85 11.28
C LEU A 1 -12.24 -7.99 12.24
N ALA A 2 -13.57 -8.04 12.12
CA ALA A 2 -14.47 -7.39 13.06
C ALA A 2 -14.53 -8.23 14.34
N LEU A 3 -13.54 -8.07 15.20
CA LEU A 3 -13.47 -8.77 16.48
C LEU A 3 -14.20 -7.95 17.55
N PRO A 4 -14.80 -8.58 18.54
CA PRO A 4 -15.57 -7.88 19.58
C PRO A 4 -14.70 -7.03 20.53
N GLY A 5 -13.39 -7.27 20.57
CA GLY A 5 -12.44 -6.56 21.41
C GLY A 5 -11.00 -6.78 20.97
N PRO A 6 -10.03 -6.15 21.63
CA PRO A 6 -8.60 -6.36 21.39
C PRO A 6 -8.18 -7.78 21.77
N TYR A 7 -7.08 -8.25 21.20
CA TYR A 7 -6.41 -9.51 21.55
C TYR A 7 -5.03 -9.21 22.12
N ASP A 8 -4.68 -9.92 23.18
CA ASP A 8 -3.38 -9.81 23.82
C ASP A 8 -2.32 -10.62 23.05
N TYR A 9 -1.17 -9.99 22.82
CA TYR A 9 0.01 -10.60 22.21
C TYR A 9 1.25 -10.25 23.03
N SER A 10 2.21 -11.17 23.09
CA SER A 10 3.50 -10.87 23.70
C SER A 10 4.42 -10.15 22.71
N VAL A 11 5.19 -9.20 23.23
CA VAL A 11 6.22 -8.50 22.46
C VAL A 11 7.53 -9.26 22.59
N PRO A 12 8.13 -9.75 21.47
CA PRO A 12 9.44 -10.41 21.54
C PRO A 12 10.52 -9.47 22.08
N PRO A 13 11.56 -9.98 22.80
CA PRO A 13 12.58 -9.15 23.45
C PRO A 13 13.38 -8.24 22.49
N HIS A 14 13.47 -8.62 21.23
CA HIS A 14 14.18 -7.85 20.19
C HIS A 14 13.30 -6.79 19.51
N MET A 15 12.04 -6.67 19.91
CA MET A 15 11.05 -5.78 19.30
C MET A 15 10.58 -4.73 20.32
N SER A 16 10.41 -3.52 19.87
CA SER A 16 9.76 -2.45 20.64
C SER A 16 8.54 -1.97 19.87
N VAL A 17 7.40 -1.93 20.51
CA VAL A 17 6.15 -1.48 19.91
C VAL A 17 5.52 -0.39 20.77
N ALA A 18 4.93 0.59 20.12
CA ALA A 18 4.18 1.66 20.76
C ALA A 18 2.72 1.64 20.29
N PRO A 19 1.79 2.26 21.02
CA PRO A 19 0.43 2.45 20.56
C PRO A 19 0.39 3.10 19.18
N GLY A 20 -0.45 2.56 18.30
CA GLY A 20 -0.53 2.97 16.89
C GLY A 20 0.36 2.14 15.95
N ALA A 21 1.38 1.43 16.45
CA ALA A 21 2.25 0.61 15.61
C ALA A 21 1.45 -0.45 14.84
N ILE A 22 1.75 -0.61 13.56
CA ILE A 22 1.13 -1.64 12.73
C ILE A 22 1.98 -2.90 12.83
N VAL A 23 1.35 -3.99 13.19
CA VAL A 23 2.01 -5.27 13.44
C VAL A 23 1.36 -6.40 12.65
N ARG A 24 2.14 -7.45 12.39
CA ARG A 24 1.63 -8.71 11.87
C ARG A 24 1.54 -9.71 13.01
N VAL A 25 0.39 -10.34 13.17
CA VAL A 25 0.08 -11.22 14.29
C VAL A 25 -0.60 -12.51 13.82
N PRO A 26 -0.34 -13.65 14.49
CA PRO A 26 -1.03 -14.90 14.20
C PRO A 26 -2.45 -14.88 14.77
N LEU A 27 -3.44 -15.17 13.94
CA LEU A 27 -4.83 -15.37 14.36
C LEU A 27 -5.37 -16.69 13.78
N GLY A 28 -5.50 -17.71 14.63
CA GLY A 28 -5.76 -19.07 14.19
C GLY A 28 -4.64 -19.58 13.27
N PRO A 29 -4.96 -20.10 12.07
CA PRO A 29 -3.98 -20.56 11.09
C PRO A 29 -3.45 -19.45 10.18
N ARG A 30 -3.89 -18.19 10.35
CA ARG A 30 -3.57 -17.07 9.47
C ARG A 30 -2.74 -16.03 10.19
N GLU A 31 -1.92 -15.32 9.43
CA GLU A 31 -1.34 -14.05 9.85
C GLU A 31 -2.20 -12.90 9.35
N ILE A 32 -2.41 -11.92 10.21
CA ILE A 32 -3.18 -10.72 9.90
C ILE A 32 -2.44 -9.47 10.35
N TYR A 33 -2.79 -8.34 9.76
CA TYR A 33 -2.35 -7.04 10.26
C TYR A 33 -3.26 -6.58 11.39
N GLY A 34 -2.65 -5.98 12.40
CA GLY A 34 -3.29 -5.34 13.52
C GLY A 34 -2.61 -4.04 13.89
N VAL A 35 -3.25 -3.26 14.75
CA VAL A 35 -2.68 -2.04 15.32
C VAL A 35 -2.57 -2.24 16.82
N VAL A 36 -1.44 -1.86 17.38
CA VAL A 36 -1.25 -1.84 18.83
C VAL A 36 -2.13 -0.74 19.42
N TRP A 37 -3.11 -1.11 20.24
CA TRP A 37 -4.08 -0.15 20.79
C TRP A 37 -3.64 0.38 22.15
N GLY A 38 -2.98 -0.46 22.95
CA GLY A 38 -2.50 -0.15 24.28
C GLY A 38 -1.85 -1.36 24.92
N ASP A 39 -1.57 -1.26 26.19
CA ASP A 39 -1.07 -2.37 27.01
C ASP A 39 -2.15 -3.43 27.21
N ALA A 40 -1.72 -4.68 27.40
CA ALA A 40 -2.62 -5.78 27.63
C ALA A 40 -3.32 -5.66 28.98
N GLU A 41 -4.64 -5.85 29.02
CA GLU A 41 -5.42 -5.85 30.25
C GLU A 41 -5.29 -7.15 31.05
N GLY A 42 -4.50 -8.11 30.55
CA GLY A 42 -4.20 -9.36 31.25
C GLY A 42 -5.36 -10.37 31.29
N ALA A 43 -6.35 -10.21 30.42
CA ALA A 43 -7.52 -11.09 30.39
C ALA A 43 -7.25 -12.49 29.84
N ALA A 44 -6.17 -12.66 29.05
CA ALA A 44 -5.85 -13.93 28.41
C ALA A 44 -4.88 -14.78 29.26
N PRO A 45 -5.10 -16.11 29.40
CA PRO A 45 -4.15 -17.00 30.06
C PRO A 45 -2.78 -16.98 29.35
N PRO A 46 -1.65 -16.92 30.06
CA PRO A 46 -0.30 -16.78 29.47
C PRO A 46 0.01 -17.81 28.37
N HIS A 47 -0.45 -19.05 28.50
CA HIS A 47 -0.22 -20.12 27.51
C HIS A 47 -0.98 -19.92 26.18
N LYS A 48 -1.95 -19.01 26.13
CA LYS A 48 -2.71 -18.66 24.91
C LYS A 48 -2.16 -17.42 24.22
N ILE A 49 -1.32 -16.63 24.89
CA ILE A 49 -0.73 -15.42 24.34
C ILE A 49 0.35 -15.81 23.32
N LYS A 50 0.15 -15.41 22.08
CA LYS A 50 1.11 -15.63 21.00
C LYS A 50 2.00 -14.39 20.82
N PRO A 51 3.24 -14.55 20.34
CA PRO A 51 4.09 -13.42 20.04
C PRO A 51 3.63 -12.67 18.78
N ILE A 52 3.93 -11.37 18.74
CA ILE A 52 3.87 -10.58 17.51
C ILE A 52 4.86 -11.17 16.52
N SER A 53 4.41 -11.40 15.27
CA SER A 53 5.24 -12.00 14.22
C SER A 53 6.21 -10.98 13.59
N ALA A 54 5.76 -9.76 13.37
CA ALA A 54 6.58 -8.69 12.80
C ALA A 54 6.00 -7.31 13.11
N LEU A 55 6.88 -6.32 13.23
CA LEU A 55 6.55 -4.90 13.17
C LEU A 55 6.61 -4.46 11.70
N CYS A 56 5.59 -3.74 11.23
CA CYS A 56 5.60 -3.18 9.88
C CYS A 56 6.40 -1.88 9.85
N ASP A 57 7.23 -1.71 8.83
CA ASP A 57 8.03 -0.50 8.61
C ASP A 57 7.18 0.57 7.90
N VAL A 58 6.20 1.07 8.63
CA VAL A 58 5.28 2.12 8.16
C VAL A 58 4.96 3.06 9.33
N PRO A 59 4.54 4.30 9.07
CA PRO A 59 4.13 5.20 10.14
C PRO A 59 3.05 4.61 11.03
N ALA A 60 3.18 4.83 12.34
CA ALA A 60 2.16 4.42 13.30
C ALA A 60 0.85 5.20 13.07
N LEU A 61 -0.26 4.58 13.40
CA LEU A 61 -1.57 5.24 13.39
C LEU A 61 -1.58 6.34 14.45
N ALA A 62 -1.81 7.58 14.03
CA ALA A 62 -1.84 8.73 14.93
C ALA A 62 -2.87 8.54 16.05
N GLU A 63 -2.62 9.17 17.19
CA GLU A 63 -3.50 9.04 18.36
C GLU A 63 -4.90 9.56 18.07
N GLU A 64 -4.99 10.70 17.38
CA GLU A 64 -6.26 11.32 16.99
C GLU A 64 -7.10 10.39 16.11
N LEU A 65 -6.45 9.67 15.20
CA LEU A 65 -7.15 8.70 14.35
C LEU A 65 -7.62 7.49 15.15
N ARG A 66 -6.85 7.01 16.14
CA ARG A 66 -7.28 5.93 17.03
C ARG A 66 -8.48 6.34 17.87
N GLN A 67 -8.43 7.54 18.47
CA GLN A 67 -9.54 8.12 19.21
C GLN A 67 -10.78 8.30 18.33
N PHE A 68 -10.60 8.72 17.08
CA PHE A 68 -11.69 8.85 16.12
C PHE A 68 -12.31 7.48 15.76
N VAL A 69 -11.49 6.44 15.61
CA VAL A 69 -11.98 5.06 15.41
C VAL A 69 -12.86 4.61 16.58
N ASP A 70 -12.42 4.84 17.81
CA ASP A 70 -13.18 4.50 19.01
C ASP A 70 -14.48 5.30 19.11
N TRP A 71 -14.41 6.61 18.83
CA TRP A 71 -15.59 7.47 18.80
C TRP A 71 -16.62 7.00 17.75
N VAL A 72 -16.18 6.72 16.51
CA VAL A 72 -17.06 6.22 15.46
C VAL A 72 -17.68 4.88 15.86
N ALA A 73 -16.88 3.96 16.39
CA ALA A 73 -17.36 2.65 16.83
C ALA A 73 -18.49 2.79 17.86
N ASN A 74 -18.30 3.65 18.86
CA ASN A 74 -19.31 3.94 19.88
C ASN A 74 -20.55 4.63 19.28
N TYR A 75 -20.35 5.61 18.40
CA TYR A 75 -21.44 6.37 17.78
C TYR A 75 -22.36 5.49 16.93
N VAL A 76 -21.77 4.59 16.13
CA VAL A 76 -22.53 3.68 15.23
C VAL A 76 -22.83 2.32 15.88
N MET A 77 -22.55 2.16 17.18
CA MET A 77 -22.75 0.89 17.93
C MET A 77 -22.09 -0.31 17.23
N SER A 78 -20.87 -0.11 16.75
CA SER A 78 -20.06 -1.13 16.07
C SER A 78 -18.85 -1.52 16.92
N THR A 79 -18.08 -2.52 16.49
CA THR A 79 -16.81 -2.85 17.15
C THR A 79 -15.68 -1.96 16.62
N PRO A 80 -14.71 -1.54 17.44
CA PRO A 80 -13.53 -0.80 16.97
C PRO A 80 -12.79 -1.50 15.85
N GLY A 81 -12.69 -2.84 15.90
CA GLY A 81 -12.07 -3.64 14.84
C GLY A 81 -12.79 -3.58 13.50
N ALA A 82 -14.11 -3.36 13.48
CA ALA A 82 -14.87 -3.19 12.23
C ALA A 82 -14.59 -1.82 11.60
N VAL A 83 -14.49 -0.77 12.40
CA VAL A 83 -14.14 0.58 11.95
C VAL A 83 -12.67 0.63 11.51
N LEU A 84 -11.76 0.08 12.32
CA LEU A 84 -10.33 0.01 12.01
C LEU A 84 -10.08 -0.71 10.66
N ARG A 85 -10.85 -1.73 10.34
CA ARG A 85 -10.74 -2.42 9.04
C ARG A 85 -11.02 -1.51 7.85
N GLN A 86 -11.82 -0.46 8.02
CA GLN A 86 -12.07 0.52 6.96
C GLN A 86 -10.87 1.46 6.80
N VAL A 87 -10.21 1.84 7.89
CA VAL A 87 -8.98 2.62 7.88
C VAL A 87 -7.83 1.83 7.25
N MET A 88 -7.70 0.55 7.59
CA MET A 88 -6.65 -0.36 7.10
C MET A 88 -7.08 -1.15 5.85
N ARG A 89 -7.70 -0.50 4.89
CA ARG A 89 -8.35 -1.18 3.76
C ARG A 89 -7.38 -1.80 2.75
N VAL A 90 -6.13 -1.32 2.70
CA VAL A 90 -5.11 -1.74 1.73
C VAL A 90 -3.96 -2.46 2.44
N PRO A 91 -4.08 -3.77 2.74
CA PRO A 91 -3.03 -4.52 3.44
C PRO A 91 -1.68 -4.53 2.71
N ALA A 92 -1.68 -4.37 1.38
CA ALA A 92 -0.47 -4.30 0.59
C ALA A 92 0.41 -3.08 0.93
N ALA A 93 -0.17 -2.01 1.51
CA ALA A 93 0.58 -0.85 1.97
C ALA A 93 1.45 -1.13 3.21
N PHE A 94 1.19 -2.22 3.93
CA PHE A 94 1.90 -2.58 5.16
C PHE A 94 3.01 -3.62 4.95
N ALA A 95 3.21 -4.07 3.72
CA ALA A 95 4.25 -5.01 3.35
C ALA A 95 5.14 -4.39 2.26
N PRO A 96 6.44 -4.73 2.25
CA PRO A 96 7.27 -4.34 1.13
C PRO A 96 6.67 -4.90 -0.17
N PRO A 97 6.68 -4.12 -1.26
CA PRO A 97 6.19 -4.57 -2.54
C PRO A 97 6.97 -5.80 -2.98
N LYS A 98 6.28 -6.77 -3.57
CA LYS A 98 6.93 -7.97 -4.08
C LYS A 98 7.82 -7.58 -5.26
N PRO A 99 9.07 -8.07 -5.30
CA PRO A 99 9.93 -7.81 -6.45
C PRO A 99 9.26 -8.26 -7.74
N LEU A 100 9.40 -7.44 -8.76
CA LEU A 100 8.94 -7.78 -10.10
C LEU A 100 10.02 -8.63 -10.77
N VAL A 101 9.69 -9.89 -11.08
CA VAL A 101 10.62 -10.76 -11.80
C VAL A 101 10.46 -10.55 -13.30
N VAL A 102 11.51 -10.04 -13.94
CA VAL A 102 11.62 -9.88 -15.37
C VAL A 102 12.65 -10.86 -15.93
N TYR A 103 12.48 -11.25 -17.18
CA TYR A 103 13.33 -12.21 -17.86
C TYR A 103 14.03 -11.56 -19.05
N ALA A 104 15.33 -11.76 -19.13
CA ALA A 104 16.16 -11.40 -20.26
C ALA A 104 16.62 -12.68 -21.00
N ALA A 105 17.16 -12.52 -22.18
CA ALA A 105 17.79 -13.64 -22.91
C ALA A 105 18.99 -14.17 -22.10
N GLY A 106 19.01 -15.45 -21.83
CA GLY A 106 20.12 -16.14 -21.18
C GLY A 106 21.36 -16.29 -22.08
N ALA A 107 22.45 -16.73 -21.47
CA ALA A 107 23.71 -16.97 -22.16
C ALA A 107 23.62 -18.14 -23.19
N THR A 108 22.69 -19.07 -22.98
CA THR A 108 22.53 -20.25 -23.84
C THR A 108 21.27 -20.16 -24.67
N ARG A 109 21.37 -20.62 -25.94
CA ARG A 109 20.22 -20.77 -26.84
C ARG A 109 19.81 -22.23 -26.92
N PRO A 110 18.51 -22.54 -27.10
CA PRO A 110 18.09 -23.92 -27.38
C PRO A 110 18.71 -24.46 -28.65
N GLU A 111 19.17 -25.72 -28.64
CA GLU A 111 19.68 -26.40 -29.84
C GLU A 111 18.65 -26.40 -30.96
N LYS A 112 17.38 -26.60 -30.63
CA LYS A 112 16.27 -26.56 -31.57
C LYS A 112 15.40 -25.32 -31.33
N ILE A 113 15.49 -24.36 -32.24
CA ILE A 113 14.69 -23.14 -32.20
C ILE A 113 13.41 -23.38 -33.02
N THR A 114 12.28 -23.46 -32.34
CA THR A 114 10.97 -23.48 -33.00
C THR A 114 10.50 -22.04 -33.30
N PRO A 115 9.57 -21.84 -34.26
CA PRO A 115 9.05 -20.50 -34.57
C PRO A 115 8.50 -19.76 -33.34
N ALA A 116 7.86 -20.50 -32.40
CA ALA A 116 7.38 -19.93 -31.17
C ALA A 116 8.51 -19.47 -30.22
N ARG A 117 9.58 -20.25 -30.09
CA ARG A 117 10.77 -19.88 -29.32
C ARG A 117 11.49 -18.67 -29.92
N GLN A 118 11.60 -18.63 -31.28
CA GLN A 118 12.21 -17.50 -31.98
C GLN A 118 11.47 -16.20 -31.67
N LYS A 119 10.13 -16.18 -31.72
CA LYS A 119 9.31 -14.98 -31.38
C LYS A 119 9.57 -14.45 -29.96
N VAL A 120 9.85 -15.34 -28.99
CA VAL A 120 10.20 -14.93 -27.62
C VAL A 120 11.52 -14.17 -27.61
N PHE A 121 12.55 -14.67 -28.31
CA PHE A 121 13.84 -13.99 -28.39
C PHE A 121 13.77 -12.68 -29.18
N ASP A 122 12.98 -12.63 -30.24
CA ASP A 122 12.77 -11.42 -31.03
C ASP A 122 12.08 -10.34 -30.20
N ALA A 123 11.10 -10.72 -29.36
CA ALA A 123 10.44 -9.82 -28.42
C ALA A 123 11.42 -9.24 -27.39
N LEU A 124 12.32 -10.07 -26.85
CA LEU A 124 13.35 -9.61 -25.91
C LEU A 124 14.39 -8.69 -26.55
N VAL A 125 14.74 -8.93 -27.80
CA VAL A 125 15.65 -8.04 -28.54
C VAL A 125 14.98 -6.68 -28.81
N ALA A 126 13.70 -6.70 -29.16
CA ALA A 126 12.97 -5.48 -29.52
C ALA A 126 12.60 -4.60 -28.29
N ARG A 127 12.34 -5.18 -27.14
CA ARG A 127 11.77 -4.49 -25.98
C ARG A 127 12.53 -4.65 -24.67
N GLY A 128 13.58 -5.47 -24.64
CA GLY A 128 14.35 -5.76 -23.44
C GLY A 128 13.68 -6.76 -22.50
N ALA A 129 14.14 -6.78 -21.25
CA ALA A 129 13.62 -7.68 -20.23
C ALA A 129 12.17 -7.32 -19.83
N MET A 130 11.32 -8.34 -19.66
CA MET A 130 9.92 -8.18 -19.29
C MET A 130 9.41 -9.36 -18.46
N THR A 131 8.26 -9.24 -17.83
CA THR A 131 7.65 -10.34 -17.07
C THR A 131 7.28 -11.50 -17.99
N SER A 132 7.17 -12.71 -17.43
CA SER A 132 6.79 -13.90 -18.20
C SER A 132 5.42 -13.76 -18.89
N ALA A 133 4.49 -13.05 -18.26
CA ALA A 133 3.16 -12.78 -18.81
C ALA A 133 3.22 -11.80 -20.00
N GLU A 134 3.97 -10.71 -19.86
CA GLU A 134 4.18 -9.74 -20.93
C GLU A 134 4.92 -10.34 -22.10
N LEU A 135 5.95 -11.14 -21.82
CA LEU A 135 6.75 -11.83 -22.84
C LEU A 135 5.88 -12.77 -23.68
N ALA A 136 5.00 -13.55 -23.03
CA ALA A 136 4.05 -14.41 -23.75
C ALA A 136 3.09 -13.59 -24.61
N ARG A 137 2.57 -12.48 -24.09
CA ARG A 137 1.66 -11.59 -24.82
C ARG A 137 2.32 -10.90 -26.00
N VAL A 138 3.51 -10.33 -25.79
CA VAL A 138 4.25 -9.59 -26.83
C VAL A 138 4.73 -10.53 -27.94
N ALA A 139 5.24 -11.71 -27.57
CA ALA A 139 5.68 -12.72 -28.54
C ALA A 139 4.52 -13.45 -29.24
N GLY A 140 3.27 -13.28 -28.76
CA GLY A 140 2.11 -13.99 -29.32
C GLY A 140 2.22 -15.51 -29.16
N VAL A 141 2.73 -15.98 -28.01
CA VAL A 141 2.90 -17.40 -27.69
C VAL A 141 2.20 -17.79 -26.42
N SER A 142 1.98 -19.10 -26.21
CA SER A 142 1.44 -19.57 -24.95
C SER A 142 2.45 -19.40 -23.81
N GLY A 143 1.96 -19.14 -22.58
CA GLY A 143 2.81 -19.03 -21.39
C GLY A 143 3.64 -20.29 -21.10
N SER A 144 3.25 -21.46 -21.61
CA SER A 144 4.00 -22.71 -21.48
C SER A 144 5.33 -22.68 -22.22
N VAL A 145 5.39 -22.02 -23.39
CA VAL A 145 6.64 -21.85 -24.15
C VAL A 145 7.63 -21.02 -23.34
N VAL A 146 7.19 -19.91 -22.75
CA VAL A 146 8.03 -19.06 -21.91
C VAL A 146 8.50 -19.81 -20.67
N LYS A 147 7.59 -20.53 -19.98
CA LYS A 147 7.94 -21.34 -18.80
C LYS A 147 8.97 -22.42 -19.10
N THR A 148 8.87 -23.07 -20.27
CA THR A 148 9.86 -24.07 -20.70
C THR A 148 11.23 -23.43 -20.92
N LEU A 149 11.30 -22.28 -21.60
CA LEU A 149 12.56 -21.57 -21.81
C LEU A 149 13.20 -21.10 -20.48
N ILE A 150 12.38 -20.72 -19.49
CA ILE A 150 12.85 -20.39 -18.13
C ILE A 150 13.41 -21.64 -17.46
N LYS A 151 12.66 -22.75 -17.47
CA LYS A 151 13.05 -24.02 -16.84
C LYS A 151 14.33 -24.58 -17.44
N ASP A 152 14.49 -24.46 -18.74
CA ASP A 152 15.65 -24.97 -19.48
C ASP A 152 16.88 -24.02 -19.39
N GLY A 153 16.77 -22.88 -18.65
CA GLY A 153 17.87 -21.94 -18.41
C GLY A 153 18.21 -21.04 -19.62
N HIS A 154 17.32 -20.95 -20.61
CA HIS A 154 17.53 -20.11 -21.78
C HIS A 154 17.09 -18.63 -21.56
N LEU A 155 16.40 -18.36 -20.45
CA LEU A 155 16.05 -17.03 -19.99
C LEU A 155 16.60 -16.84 -18.58
N THR A 156 17.20 -15.67 -18.33
CA THR A 156 17.73 -15.28 -17.01
C THR A 156 16.73 -14.38 -16.30
N ALA A 157 16.41 -14.73 -15.06
CA ALA A 157 15.54 -13.92 -14.19
C ALA A 157 16.34 -12.78 -13.56
N HIS A 158 15.75 -11.60 -13.55
CA HIS A 158 16.22 -10.42 -12.81
C HIS A 158 15.10 -9.92 -11.94
N GLU A 159 15.42 -9.62 -10.69
CA GLU A 159 14.48 -8.99 -9.76
C GLU A 159 14.61 -7.47 -9.87
N LEU A 160 13.50 -6.82 -10.16
CA LEU A 160 13.38 -5.36 -10.09
C LEU A 160 12.59 -4.99 -8.83
N PRO A 161 12.81 -3.80 -8.25
CA PRO A 161 11.93 -3.29 -7.21
C PRO A 161 10.48 -3.39 -7.68
N GLY A 162 9.62 -4.00 -6.86
CA GLY A 162 8.21 -4.17 -7.18
C GLY A 162 7.39 -2.89 -7.07
N ASP A 163 8.04 -1.81 -6.66
CA ASP A 163 7.41 -0.52 -6.47
C ASP A 163 7.49 0.31 -7.76
N ILE A 164 6.34 0.80 -8.19
CA ILE A 164 6.29 1.81 -9.24
C ILE A 164 6.62 3.13 -8.53
N THR A 165 7.86 3.56 -8.65
CA THR A 165 8.22 4.91 -8.20
C THR A 165 7.56 5.91 -9.14
N PHE A 166 6.64 6.69 -8.60
CA PHE A 166 6.14 7.88 -9.29
C PHE A 166 7.16 9.00 -9.13
N ASP A 167 7.28 9.84 -10.15
CA ASP A 167 8.06 11.05 -10.02
C ASP A 167 7.50 11.91 -8.87
N THR A 168 8.39 12.54 -8.12
CA THR A 168 7.97 13.45 -7.05
C THR A 168 7.18 14.60 -7.68
N PRO A 169 5.90 14.80 -7.30
CA PRO A 169 5.11 15.88 -7.87
C PRO A 169 5.72 17.23 -7.47
N ASP A 170 5.69 18.17 -8.41
CA ASP A 170 6.05 19.55 -8.13
C ASP A 170 4.88 20.24 -7.41
N ALA A 171 5.01 20.42 -6.09
CA ALA A 171 4.00 21.08 -5.26
C ALA A 171 3.77 22.56 -5.65
N ALA A 172 4.72 23.19 -6.36
CA ALA A 172 4.59 24.55 -6.85
C ALA A 172 3.99 24.63 -8.25
N HIS A 173 3.73 23.48 -8.89
CA HIS A 173 3.18 23.43 -10.23
C HIS A 173 1.75 23.97 -10.27
N ARG A 174 1.55 25.07 -10.98
CA ARG A 174 0.25 25.75 -11.13
C ARG A 174 -0.23 25.62 -12.56
N GLN A 175 -1.27 24.85 -12.78
CA GLN A 175 -1.93 24.72 -14.08
C GLN A 175 -3.07 25.75 -14.27
N THR A 176 -3.70 26.16 -13.18
CA THR A 176 -4.91 26.98 -13.22
C THR A 176 -4.74 28.19 -12.31
N SER A 177 -5.10 29.39 -12.81
CA SER A 177 -5.21 30.58 -11.98
C SER A 177 -6.59 30.60 -11.31
N LEU A 178 -6.60 30.78 -10.00
CA LEU A 178 -7.84 30.93 -9.23
C LEU A 178 -8.51 32.28 -9.58
N SER A 179 -9.84 32.31 -9.59
CA SER A 179 -10.58 33.57 -9.59
C SER A 179 -10.33 34.34 -8.28
N ALA A 180 -10.72 35.61 -8.23
CA ALA A 180 -10.58 36.43 -7.03
C ALA A 180 -11.29 35.79 -5.83
N GLU A 181 -12.53 35.34 -6.00
CA GLU A 181 -13.33 34.67 -4.97
C GLU A 181 -12.67 33.31 -4.50
N GLN A 182 -12.22 32.50 -5.47
CA GLN A 182 -11.51 31.27 -5.17
C GLN A 182 -10.21 31.57 -4.41
N GLY A 183 -9.46 32.59 -4.77
CA GLY A 183 -8.22 33.01 -4.13
C GLY A 183 -8.42 33.48 -2.68
N GLU A 184 -9.50 34.18 -2.38
CA GLU A 184 -9.87 34.56 -1.02
C GLU A 184 -10.13 33.33 -0.14
N VAL A 185 -10.95 32.40 -0.63
CA VAL A 185 -11.25 31.15 0.08
C VAL A 185 -10.00 30.29 0.29
N ALA A 186 -9.18 30.13 -0.74
CA ALA A 186 -7.91 29.40 -0.65
C ALA A 186 -6.96 30.03 0.38
N SER A 187 -6.93 31.36 0.46
CA SER A 187 -6.11 32.06 1.46
C SER A 187 -6.61 31.84 2.89
N ALA A 188 -7.93 31.84 3.09
CA ALA A 188 -8.53 31.52 4.39
C ALA A 188 -8.22 30.06 4.82
N LEU A 189 -8.30 29.10 3.90
CA LEU A 189 -7.97 27.71 4.19
C LEU A 189 -6.48 27.56 4.54
N ARG A 190 -5.57 28.16 3.78
CA ARG A 190 -4.13 28.15 4.11
C ARG A 190 -3.84 28.74 5.48
N ALA A 191 -4.47 29.84 5.83
CA ALA A 191 -4.31 30.45 7.16
C ALA A 191 -4.79 29.51 8.28
N ALA A 192 -5.90 28.80 8.08
CA ALA A 192 -6.41 27.83 9.04
C ALA A 192 -5.46 26.63 9.21
N VAL A 193 -4.90 26.10 8.11
CA VAL A 193 -3.90 25.04 8.17
C VAL A 193 -2.63 25.49 8.91
N GLN A 194 -2.16 26.72 8.63
CA GLN A 194 -0.97 27.26 9.29
C GLN A 194 -1.18 27.53 10.80
N ALA A 195 -2.41 27.85 11.21
CA ALA A 195 -2.75 28.02 12.63
C ALA A 195 -2.65 26.72 13.42
N GLY A 196 -2.86 25.55 12.76
CA GLY A 196 -2.75 24.24 13.38
C GLY A 196 -3.89 23.87 14.33
N ASP A 197 -4.90 24.72 14.45
CA ASP A 197 -6.05 24.51 15.33
C ASP A 197 -7.16 23.75 14.60
N PHE A 198 -8.02 23.07 15.36
CA PHE A 198 -9.21 22.44 14.81
C PHE A 198 -10.16 23.50 14.26
N SER A 199 -10.32 23.51 12.95
CA SER A 199 -11.11 24.51 12.23
C SER A 199 -11.91 23.86 11.10
N PRO A 200 -13.17 23.49 11.32
CA PRO A 200 -14.02 22.92 10.28
C PRO A 200 -14.45 24.02 9.28
N HIS A 201 -14.25 23.73 8.00
CA HIS A 201 -14.64 24.60 6.90
C HIS A 201 -15.64 23.92 5.98
N LEU A 202 -16.70 24.62 5.59
CA LEU A 202 -17.64 24.19 4.57
C LEU A 202 -17.37 24.97 3.28
N LEU A 203 -16.89 24.29 2.25
CA LEU A 203 -16.73 24.87 0.91
C LEU A 203 -17.98 24.59 0.09
N ASP A 204 -18.85 25.60 -0.01
CA ASP A 204 -20.07 25.53 -0.82
C ASP A 204 -19.82 26.03 -2.24
N GLY A 205 -20.50 25.43 -3.22
CA GLY A 205 -20.40 25.80 -4.63
C GLY A 205 -21.01 24.74 -5.54
N VAL A 206 -21.43 25.16 -6.72
CA VAL A 206 -22.01 24.26 -7.73
C VAL A 206 -20.98 23.27 -8.26
N THR A 207 -21.45 22.21 -8.91
CA THR A 207 -20.57 21.24 -9.58
C THR A 207 -19.77 21.95 -10.67
N GLY A 208 -18.45 21.73 -10.71
CA GLY A 208 -17.56 22.38 -11.67
C GLY A 208 -17.08 23.78 -11.27
N ALA A 209 -17.42 24.28 -10.07
CA ALA A 209 -16.97 25.59 -9.58
C ALA A 209 -15.48 25.66 -9.16
N GLY A 210 -14.68 24.63 -9.44
CA GLY A 210 -13.26 24.62 -9.09
C GLY A 210 -12.98 24.45 -7.58
N LYS A 211 -13.87 23.80 -6.85
CA LYS A 211 -13.66 23.54 -5.41
C LYS A 211 -12.39 22.74 -5.13
N THR A 212 -12.06 21.81 -6.02
CA THR A 212 -10.86 20.97 -5.91
C THR A 212 -9.59 21.82 -5.96
N GLU A 213 -9.51 22.75 -6.89
CA GLU A 213 -8.39 23.66 -7.04
C GLU A 213 -8.21 24.54 -5.81
N VAL A 214 -9.32 24.95 -5.18
CA VAL A 214 -9.30 25.79 -3.97
C VAL A 214 -8.72 25.03 -2.77
N TYR A 215 -9.19 23.82 -2.48
CA TYR A 215 -8.67 23.11 -1.31
C TYR A 215 -7.28 22.50 -1.55
N PHE A 216 -6.86 22.26 -2.79
CA PHE A 216 -5.48 21.86 -3.08
C PHE A 216 -4.46 22.94 -2.73
N GLU A 217 -4.86 24.21 -2.67
CA GLU A 217 -3.99 25.28 -2.18
C GLU A 217 -3.70 25.19 -0.67
N ALA A 218 -4.43 24.35 0.07
CA ALA A 218 -4.29 24.17 1.52
C ALA A 218 -3.66 22.82 1.90
N ILE A 219 -3.47 21.89 0.94
CA ILE A 219 -2.84 20.59 1.12
C ILE A 219 -1.37 20.66 0.78
#